data_373029dafa62b5a9c1893cc6fea16c9d
#
_entry.id   373029dafa62b5a9c1893cc6fea16c9d
#
_cell.length_a   1.000
_cell.length_b   1.000
_cell.length_c   1.000
_cell.angle_alpha   90.00
_cell.angle_beta   90.00
_cell.angle_gamma   90.00
#
_symmetry.space_group_name_H-M   'P 1'
#
loop_
_entity.id
_entity.type
_entity.pdbx_description
1 polymer ?
#
loop_
_entity_poly.entity_id
_entity_poly.type
_entity_poly.pdbx_seq_one_letter_code
_entity_poly.pdbx_strand_id
1 'polypeptide(L)'
;MTVKLCVSEDGPSRKWLQVNGKPFLVRGAELQNSSLSSAEYMEHVWPAMVEANINTLLGSAGWEQIEPEEGKFDFEQLDISIQAARRHGLHLILLWFGAYKNGSSSAWFHHWVVTNTYELGASTYAPSWVKTDPTRFPPALVKNASGSVDITHTLSPLSPELVSADAKVFTKLMQHLKQVDQEHSTVIMVQVENEPGLLGGSRDHSSLANKAFTSPVPKDLVDYLREGWGVLENTLRTELRGFKDRHISSQDSWGSVFGPNTIADELFMAYHFAKYVETVAAAGKAAYPLPLYTNAWLSAGDEADLQLPTPVTGGDVPGEYPSGGAVVKVLGLWQRFSPTLDFISPDIYVSDYASICRKYRRNNQALFIPEQRRDEDGARRIWHALGSHQAIGTAPFGIDTLDPKENAFKKHYGLLKEVEALLLASYSRPNSSVGFFFDDLPPDGTDPSPSIHASIADWNLKIGRTGVHGKPGPGYGVVIHLCRSRFLLVGEGFQVIFSSPDPAKPFTGILHFWGMKVSNKERGELQALRWLNGDETAGGKCLVMPSENPDYAGSFIPVTIPAGTMIAECEPYSYGGIVNVFESAIQS
;
A
#
# COMPACT_ATOMS: atom_id res chain seq x y z
N MET A 1 15.01 17.17 15.06
CA MET A 1 15.09 15.99 14.16
C MET A 1 14.10 16.16 13.02
N THR A 2 14.24 15.47 11.90
CA THR A 2 13.38 15.73 10.74
C THR A 2 12.88 14.43 10.13
N VAL A 3 11.59 14.40 9.84
CA VAL A 3 10.97 13.35 9.02
C VAL A 3 10.52 13.96 7.71
N LYS A 4 10.87 13.36 6.58
CA LYS A 4 10.47 13.86 5.26
C LYS A 4 10.46 12.76 4.22
N LEU A 5 9.67 12.97 3.18
CA LEU A 5 9.79 12.25 1.92
C LEU A 5 10.85 12.94 1.05
N CYS A 6 11.88 12.20 0.69
CA CYS A 6 12.92 12.63 -0.23
C CYS A 6 12.57 12.22 -1.66
N VAL A 7 13.03 12.98 -2.64
CA VAL A 7 12.84 12.73 -4.07
C VAL A 7 14.21 12.60 -4.72
N SER A 8 14.39 11.61 -5.61
CA SER A 8 15.65 11.48 -6.37
C SER A 8 15.79 12.66 -7.34
N GLU A 9 16.99 13.22 -7.43
CA GLU A 9 17.33 14.28 -8.39
C GLU A 9 17.61 13.72 -9.79
N ASP A 10 18.06 12.46 -9.87
CA ASP A 10 18.46 11.80 -11.11
C ASP A 10 17.43 10.73 -11.55
N GLY A 11 16.80 10.95 -12.70
CA GLY A 11 15.91 9.96 -13.33
C GLY A 11 14.42 10.11 -12.95
N PRO A 12 13.59 9.07 -13.18
CA PRO A 12 12.18 9.10 -12.81
C PRO A 12 12.05 9.31 -11.31
N SER A 13 11.32 10.33 -10.91
CA SER A 13 11.19 10.78 -9.52
C SER A 13 10.83 9.61 -8.60
N ARG A 14 11.73 9.28 -7.69
CA ARG A 14 11.55 8.23 -6.70
C ARG A 14 11.42 8.88 -5.34
N LYS A 15 10.53 8.36 -4.52
CA LYS A 15 10.34 8.89 -3.17
C LYS A 15 10.71 7.82 -2.16
N TRP A 16 11.43 8.19 -1.13
CA TRP A 16 11.72 7.35 0.03
C TRP A 16 11.53 8.15 1.30
N LEU A 17 11.19 7.45 2.38
CA LEU A 17 11.07 8.05 3.69
C LEU A 17 12.46 8.24 4.32
N GLN A 18 12.68 9.38 4.93
CA GLN A 18 13.87 9.68 5.72
C GLN A 18 13.46 10.05 7.14
N VAL A 19 14.02 9.37 8.12
CA VAL A 19 13.84 9.66 9.54
C VAL A 19 15.20 10.00 10.14
N ASN A 20 15.30 11.17 10.74
CA ASN A 20 16.54 11.65 11.37
C ASN A 20 17.76 11.61 10.42
N GLY A 21 17.57 11.98 9.17
CA GLY A 21 18.61 12.03 8.15
C GLY A 21 19.00 10.69 7.53
N LYS A 22 18.41 9.57 7.97
CA LYS A 22 18.68 8.23 7.42
C LYS A 22 17.48 7.74 6.59
N PRO A 23 17.71 7.04 5.46
CA PRO A 23 16.65 6.31 4.78
C PRO A 23 15.98 5.33 5.75
N PHE A 24 14.66 5.23 5.68
CA PHE A 24 13.86 4.44 6.61
C PHE A 24 12.83 3.61 5.85
N LEU A 25 12.77 2.32 6.15
CA LEU A 25 11.78 1.39 5.64
C LEU A 25 10.78 1.05 6.73
N VAL A 26 9.50 1.28 6.48
CA VAL A 26 8.44 0.95 7.43
C VAL A 26 8.16 -0.56 7.37
N ARG A 27 8.56 -1.28 8.41
CA ARG A 27 8.05 -2.62 8.74
C ARG A 27 6.88 -2.41 9.68
N GLY A 28 5.73 -2.12 9.08
CA GLY A 28 4.57 -1.62 9.79
C GLY A 28 3.68 -2.72 10.33
N ALA A 29 2.82 -2.34 11.25
CA ALA A 29 1.66 -3.09 11.68
C ALA A 29 0.55 -2.12 12.05
N GLU A 30 -0.62 -2.29 11.46
CA GLU A 30 -1.79 -1.53 11.84
C GLU A 30 -2.52 -2.26 12.96
N LEU A 31 -2.78 -1.51 14.01
CA LEU A 31 -3.53 -1.97 15.18
C LEU A 31 -5.03 -2.02 14.86
N GLN A 32 -5.78 -2.74 15.68
CA GLN A 32 -7.24 -2.59 15.69
C GLN A 32 -7.61 -1.14 15.99
N ASN A 33 -8.74 -0.70 15.44
CA ASN A 33 -9.19 0.70 15.44
C ASN A 33 -9.20 1.38 16.82
N SER A 34 -9.40 0.62 17.89
CA SER A 34 -9.51 1.15 19.25
C SER A 34 -8.27 0.89 20.13
N SER A 35 -7.29 0.14 19.66
CA SER A 35 -6.19 -0.32 20.54
C SER A 35 -5.38 0.84 21.12
N LEU A 36 -5.03 1.82 20.28
CA LEU A 36 -4.21 2.98 20.75
C LEU A 36 -4.97 3.94 21.67
N SER A 37 -6.30 3.77 21.81
CA SER A 37 -7.11 4.58 22.71
C SER A 37 -6.90 4.28 24.19
N SER A 38 -6.22 3.18 24.51
CA SER A 38 -5.94 2.76 25.88
C SER A 38 -4.47 2.41 26.07
N ALA A 39 -3.77 3.24 26.80
CA ALA A 39 -2.38 2.98 27.17
C ALA A 39 -2.21 1.68 27.96
N GLU A 40 -3.18 1.35 28.82
CA GLU A 40 -3.18 0.09 29.60
C GLU A 40 -3.29 -1.13 28.70
N TYR A 41 -4.22 -1.09 27.71
CA TYR A 41 -4.34 -2.15 26.70
C TYR A 41 -3.03 -2.36 25.94
N MET A 42 -2.35 -1.29 25.58
CA MET A 42 -1.14 -1.34 24.78
C MET A 42 0.07 -1.93 25.51
N GLU A 43 0.08 -2.01 26.85
CA GLU A 43 1.24 -2.51 27.62
C GLU A 43 1.68 -3.93 27.21
N HIS A 44 0.74 -4.80 26.84
CA HIS A 44 1.07 -6.15 26.35
C HIS A 44 1.33 -6.20 24.84
N VAL A 45 0.88 -5.19 24.08
CA VAL A 45 1.05 -5.13 22.62
C VAL A 45 2.49 -4.75 22.24
N TRP A 46 3.08 -3.75 22.91
CA TRP A 46 4.40 -3.24 22.54
C TRP A 46 5.49 -4.32 22.46
N PRO A 47 5.68 -5.19 23.46
CA PRO A 47 6.71 -6.24 23.40
C PRO A 47 6.50 -7.23 22.27
N ALA A 48 5.25 -7.63 22.01
CA ALA A 48 4.90 -8.56 20.94
C ALA A 48 5.25 -8.00 19.54
N MET A 49 5.03 -6.70 19.33
CA MET A 49 5.37 -6.03 18.08
C MET A 49 6.89 -5.96 17.86
N VAL A 50 7.65 -5.65 18.90
CA VAL A 50 9.12 -5.67 18.83
C VAL A 50 9.64 -7.08 18.51
N GLU A 51 9.08 -8.11 19.16
CA GLU A 51 9.42 -9.51 18.89
C GLU A 51 9.11 -9.92 17.44
N ALA A 52 8.05 -9.37 16.86
CA ALA A 52 7.68 -9.59 15.46
C ALA A 52 8.55 -8.81 14.45
N ASN A 53 9.63 -8.15 14.87
CA ASN A 53 10.52 -7.31 14.05
C ASN A 53 9.83 -6.10 13.41
N ILE A 54 8.70 -5.67 13.94
CA ILE A 54 8.00 -4.44 13.57
C ILE A 54 8.81 -3.26 14.08
N ASN A 55 8.89 -2.18 13.31
CA ASN A 55 9.54 -0.93 13.72
C ASN A 55 8.59 0.25 13.78
N THR A 56 7.36 0.09 13.27
CA THR A 56 6.38 1.17 13.18
C THR A 56 4.97 0.63 13.40
N LEU A 57 4.21 1.24 14.29
CA LEU A 57 2.80 0.94 14.48
C LEU A 57 1.93 2.03 13.86
N LEU A 58 0.85 1.61 13.21
CA LEU A 58 -0.21 2.47 12.75
C LEU A 58 -1.34 2.38 13.77
N GLY A 59 -1.78 3.51 14.31
CA GLY A 59 -2.84 3.51 15.32
C GLY A 59 -3.66 4.79 15.30
N SER A 60 -4.92 4.65 15.67
CA SER A 60 -5.91 5.73 15.57
C SER A 60 -5.68 6.85 16.60
N ALA A 61 -5.94 8.07 16.15
CA ALA A 61 -6.21 9.24 16.99
C ALA A 61 -7.60 9.76 16.58
N GLY A 62 -8.61 9.46 17.38
CA GLY A 62 -10.00 9.79 17.08
C GLY A 62 -10.36 11.21 17.49
N TRP A 63 -11.15 11.92 16.68
CA TRP A 63 -11.63 13.26 17.00
C TRP A 63 -12.36 13.32 18.35
N GLU A 64 -13.26 12.35 18.62
CA GLU A 64 -14.01 12.30 19.88
C GLU A 64 -13.13 12.13 21.14
N GLN A 65 -11.92 11.60 20.98
CA GLN A 65 -10.96 11.46 22.06
C GLN A 65 -10.15 12.75 22.26
N ILE A 66 -9.75 13.38 21.14
CA ILE A 66 -8.94 14.58 21.14
C ILE A 66 -9.73 15.84 21.51
N GLU A 67 -11.03 15.92 21.12
CA GLU A 67 -11.92 17.04 21.44
C GLU A 67 -13.30 16.52 21.91
N PRO A 68 -13.38 15.90 23.10
CA PRO A 68 -14.60 15.30 23.63
C PRO A 68 -15.73 16.33 23.83
N GLU A 69 -15.40 17.55 24.17
CA GLU A 69 -16.29 18.72 24.23
C GLU A 69 -15.75 19.83 23.33
N GLU A 70 -16.65 20.57 22.65
CA GLU A 70 -16.23 21.64 21.72
C GLU A 70 -15.26 22.63 22.36
N GLY A 71 -14.05 22.72 21.80
CA GLY A 71 -12.98 23.60 22.27
C GLY A 71 -12.16 23.07 23.47
N LYS A 72 -12.47 21.88 23.98
CA LYS A 72 -11.68 21.24 25.05
C LYS A 72 -10.90 20.05 24.48
N PHE A 73 -9.58 20.13 24.60
CA PHE A 73 -8.68 19.13 24.02
C PHE A 73 -8.05 18.27 25.10
N ASP A 74 -7.98 16.96 24.83
CA ASP A 74 -7.35 15.96 25.69
C ASP A 74 -6.33 15.14 24.88
N PHE A 75 -5.09 15.12 25.32
CA PHE A 75 -3.98 14.40 24.69
C PHE A 75 -3.34 13.38 25.62
N GLU A 76 -3.90 13.14 26.83
CA GLU A 76 -3.25 12.33 27.86
C GLU A 76 -2.92 10.92 27.36
N GLN A 77 -3.90 10.19 26.80
CA GLN A 77 -3.69 8.82 26.30
C GLN A 77 -2.72 8.78 25.12
N LEU A 78 -2.79 9.77 24.24
CA LEU A 78 -1.87 9.90 23.11
C LEU A 78 -0.43 10.12 23.58
N ASP A 79 -0.21 10.99 24.56
CA ASP A 79 1.12 11.27 25.13
C ASP A 79 1.73 10.04 25.77
N ILE A 80 0.95 9.30 26.57
CA ILE A 80 1.40 8.04 27.17
C ILE A 80 1.80 7.04 26.08
N SER A 81 1.01 6.92 25.03
CA SER A 81 1.25 6.00 23.91
C SER A 81 2.51 6.41 23.12
N ILE A 82 2.71 7.70 22.83
CA ILE A 82 3.94 8.20 22.16
C ILE A 82 5.17 7.90 23.01
N GLN A 83 5.10 8.13 24.33
CA GLN A 83 6.21 7.84 25.24
C GLN A 83 6.49 6.33 25.33
N ALA A 84 5.44 5.48 25.34
CA ALA A 84 5.58 4.04 25.34
C ALA A 84 6.23 3.53 24.05
N ALA A 85 5.76 3.97 22.88
CA ALA A 85 6.37 3.63 21.60
C ALA A 85 7.88 3.97 21.59
N ARG A 86 8.23 5.16 22.08
CA ARG A 86 9.62 5.61 22.21
C ARG A 86 10.45 4.71 23.14
N ARG A 87 9.92 4.31 24.30
CA ARG A 87 10.60 3.38 25.21
C ARG A 87 10.87 2.01 24.58
N HIS A 88 9.98 1.56 23.71
CA HIS A 88 10.12 0.29 22.98
C HIS A 88 10.91 0.40 21.67
N GLY A 89 11.42 1.60 21.32
CA GLY A 89 12.16 1.82 20.07
C GLY A 89 11.30 1.71 18.80
N LEU A 90 10.00 1.95 18.93
CA LEU A 90 9.03 1.93 17.85
C LEU A 90 8.69 3.34 17.39
N HIS A 91 8.40 3.49 16.11
CA HIS A 91 7.78 4.68 15.54
C HIS A 91 6.26 4.51 15.47
N LEU A 92 5.56 5.63 15.30
CA LEU A 92 4.12 5.68 15.11
C LEU A 92 3.78 6.37 13.77
N ILE A 93 2.76 5.87 13.13
CA ILE A 93 1.99 6.57 12.10
C ILE A 93 0.60 6.74 12.71
N LEU A 94 0.18 7.99 12.94
CA LEU A 94 -1.14 8.25 13.49
C LEU A 94 -2.18 8.25 12.38
N LEU A 95 -3.29 7.57 12.63
CA LEU A 95 -4.45 7.56 11.76
C LEU A 95 -5.46 8.57 12.32
N TRP A 96 -5.55 9.74 11.68
CA TRP A 96 -6.55 10.72 12.06
C TRP A 96 -7.94 10.22 11.65
N PHE A 97 -8.70 9.73 12.61
CA PHE A 97 -10.10 9.40 12.44
C PHE A 97 -10.94 10.62 12.82
N GLY A 98 -11.11 11.51 11.85
CA GLY A 98 -11.90 12.73 11.97
C GLY A 98 -13.37 12.52 11.68
N ALA A 99 -13.87 13.11 10.62
CA ALA A 99 -15.25 12.95 10.19
C ALA A 99 -15.49 11.64 9.43
N TYR A 100 -14.45 11.03 8.85
CA TYR A 100 -14.60 9.85 7.97
C TYR A 100 -13.73 8.68 8.40
N LYS A 101 -14.42 7.53 8.56
CA LYS A 101 -13.82 6.21 8.77
C LYS A 101 -14.62 5.18 8.00
N ASN A 102 -13.98 4.43 7.10
CA ASN A 102 -14.55 3.35 6.29
C ASN A 102 -15.80 3.78 5.51
N GLY A 103 -15.76 4.93 4.84
CA GLY A 103 -16.89 5.45 4.07
C GLY A 103 -18.23 5.43 4.82
N SER A 104 -18.20 5.39 6.14
CA SER A 104 -19.31 5.17 7.05
C SER A 104 -20.17 3.95 6.74
N SER A 105 -19.89 2.95 7.38
CA SER A 105 -20.25 1.56 7.29
C SER A 105 -21.71 1.14 7.49
N SER A 106 -22.68 2.01 7.72
CA SER A 106 -23.90 1.54 8.38
C SER A 106 -24.89 0.78 7.53
N ALA A 107 -25.08 1.09 6.26
CA ALA A 107 -26.19 0.52 5.50
C ALA A 107 -25.94 -0.93 5.03
N TRP A 108 -24.72 -1.29 4.69
CA TRP A 108 -24.38 -2.61 4.13
C TRP A 108 -23.94 -3.63 5.17
N PHE A 109 -23.14 -3.22 6.13
CA PHE A 109 -22.82 -4.08 7.27
C PHE A 109 -24.07 -4.42 8.10
N HIS A 110 -25.04 -3.53 8.18
CA HIS A 110 -26.28 -3.77 8.87
C HIS A 110 -27.06 -4.97 8.31
N HIS A 111 -27.11 -5.17 7.00
CA HIS A 111 -27.85 -6.30 6.43
C HIS A 111 -27.15 -7.66 6.62
N TRP A 112 -25.83 -7.68 6.63
CA TRP A 112 -25.04 -8.90 6.83
C TRP A 112 -24.83 -9.25 8.31
N VAL A 113 -24.75 -8.25 9.18
CA VAL A 113 -24.46 -8.40 10.60
C VAL A 113 -25.74 -8.48 11.46
N VAL A 114 -26.87 -7.92 11.04
CA VAL A 114 -28.16 -8.06 11.74
C VAL A 114 -28.65 -9.50 11.79
N THR A 115 -28.24 -10.35 10.86
CA THR A 115 -28.46 -11.80 10.95
C THR A 115 -27.51 -12.50 11.94
N ASN A 116 -26.45 -11.83 12.43
CA ASN A 116 -25.42 -12.39 13.30
C ASN A 116 -25.12 -11.60 14.60
N THR A 117 -26.08 -10.82 15.12
CA THR A 117 -26.04 -10.24 16.47
C THR A 117 -24.96 -9.23 16.84
N TYR A 118 -24.26 -8.60 15.91
CA TYR A 118 -23.37 -7.47 16.20
C TYR A 118 -23.93 -6.19 15.54
N GLU A 119 -24.50 -5.30 16.33
CA GLU A 119 -24.69 -3.91 15.96
C GLU A 119 -23.30 -3.24 15.90
N LEU A 120 -22.62 -3.35 14.77
CA LEU A 120 -21.54 -2.45 14.47
C LEU A 120 -22.19 -1.10 14.15
N GLY A 121 -22.43 -0.31 15.20
CA GLY A 121 -22.79 1.08 15.04
C GLY A 121 -21.71 1.73 14.20
N ALA A 122 -22.07 2.25 13.05
CA ALA A 122 -21.18 3.11 12.30
C ALA A 122 -20.91 4.33 13.15
N SER A 123 -19.83 4.28 13.86
CA SER A 123 -19.32 5.40 14.59
C SER A 123 -18.43 6.17 13.63
N THR A 124 -18.91 7.30 13.16
CA THR A 124 -17.97 8.34 12.82
C THR A 124 -17.22 8.63 14.13
N TYR A 125 -15.92 8.78 14.06
CA TYR A 125 -15.13 9.16 15.23
C TYR A 125 -15.29 10.65 15.59
N ALA A 126 -16.23 11.33 14.97
CA ALA A 126 -16.67 12.66 15.34
C ALA A 126 -17.28 12.66 16.75
N PRO A 127 -17.03 13.67 17.57
CA PRO A 127 -17.52 13.71 18.95
C PRO A 127 -19.04 13.89 19.04
N SER A 128 -19.60 13.64 20.22
CA SER A 128 -21.04 13.71 20.47
C SER A 128 -21.66 15.07 20.13
N TRP A 129 -20.94 16.17 20.37
CA TRP A 129 -21.42 17.52 20.05
C TRP A 129 -21.54 17.78 18.53
N VAL A 130 -20.77 17.05 17.69
CA VAL A 130 -20.95 17.04 16.24
C VAL A 130 -22.13 16.15 15.84
N LYS A 131 -22.20 14.92 16.35
CA LYS A 131 -23.21 13.92 16.00
C LYS A 131 -24.64 14.36 16.37
N THR A 132 -24.79 15.17 17.41
CA THR A 132 -26.10 15.60 17.93
C THR A 132 -26.57 16.96 17.39
N ASP A 133 -25.81 17.63 16.54
CA ASP A 133 -26.21 18.89 15.91
C ASP A 133 -26.29 18.76 14.37
N PRO A 134 -27.33 18.13 13.82
CA PRO A 134 -27.49 17.94 12.38
C PRO A 134 -27.76 19.26 11.62
N THR A 135 -27.98 20.34 12.32
CA THR A 135 -28.14 21.68 11.70
C THR A 135 -26.80 22.24 11.27
N ARG A 136 -25.80 22.15 12.14
CA ARG A 136 -24.41 22.54 11.84
C ARG A 136 -23.67 21.47 11.03
N PHE A 137 -23.91 20.21 11.34
CA PHE A 137 -23.20 19.05 10.80
C PHE A 137 -24.17 18.07 10.12
N PRO A 138 -24.75 18.44 8.97
CA PRO A 138 -25.76 17.63 8.33
C PRO A 138 -25.22 16.28 7.86
N PRO A 139 -25.98 15.19 8.04
CA PRO A 139 -25.65 13.90 7.46
C PRO A 139 -25.80 13.94 5.94
N ALA A 140 -25.03 13.10 5.26
CA ALA A 140 -25.26 12.78 3.86
C ALA A 140 -26.54 11.93 3.74
N LEU A 141 -27.25 12.11 2.65
CA LEU A 141 -28.49 11.40 2.34
C LEU A 141 -28.29 10.54 1.09
N VAL A 142 -28.75 9.29 1.11
CA VAL A 142 -28.67 8.39 -0.04
C VAL A 142 -30.05 8.04 -0.56
N LYS A 143 -30.16 7.81 -1.87
CA LYS A 143 -31.38 7.26 -2.48
C LYS A 143 -31.31 5.74 -2.45
N ASN A 144 -32.34 5.13 -1.86
CA ASN A 144 -32.48 3.68 -1.91
C ASN A 144 -33.14 3.21 -3.23
N ALA A 145 -33.24 1.89 -3.41
CA ALA A 145 -33.81 1.29 -4.62
C ALA A 145 -35.28 1.68 -4.90
N SER A 146 -36.03 2.10 -3.87
CA SER A 146 -37.43 2.58 -4.02
C SER A 146 -37.49 4.05 -4.47
N GLY A 147 -36.36 4.76 -4.50
CA GLY A 147 -36.26 6.20 -4.81
C GLY A 147 -36.54 7.08 -3.58
N SER A 148 -36.81 6.51 -2.41
CA SER A 148 -36.83 7.27 -1.16
C SER A 148 -35.43 7.63 -0.70
N VAL A 149 -35.35 8.62 0.19
CA VAL A 149 -34.07 9.14 0.70
C VAL A 149 -33.90 8.69 2.14
N ASP A 150 -32.78 8.03 2.40
CA ASP A 150 -32.38 7.55 3.71
C ASP A 150 -31.26 8.41 4.31
N ILE A 151 -31.29 8.61 5.61
CA ILE A 151 -30.23 9.30 6.35
C ILE A 151 -29.09 8.31 6.59
N THR A 152 -27.87 8.72 6.26
CA THR A 152 -26.67 7.92 6.57
C THR A 152 -26.04 8.37 7.88
N HIS A 153 -25.08 7.57 8.37
CA HIS A 153 -24.19 7.98 9.46
C HIS A 153 -22.96 8.75 8.96
N THR A 154 -22.79 8.92 7.65
CA THR A 154 -21.74 9.74 7.05
C THR A 154 -22.18 11.20 7.10
N LEU A 155 -21.31 12.06 7.58
CA LEU A 155 -21.53 13.51 7.51
C LEU A 155 -21.29 14.01 6.07
N SER A 156 -22.03 15.03 5.66
CA SER A 156 -21.90 15.58 4.30
C SER A 156 -20.55 16.30 4.11
N PRO A 157 -19.71 15.90 3.12
CA PRO A 157 -18.44 16.58 2.86
C PRO A 157 -18.62 18.01 2.32
N LEU A 158 -19.84 18.40 2.03
CA LEU A 158 -20.18 19.74 1.57
C LEU A 158 -20.50 20.72 2.71
N SER A 159 -20.50 20.26 3.97
CA SER A 159 -20.73 21.12 5.12
C SER A 159 -19.50 21.99 5.43
N PRO A 160 -19.56 23.32 5.27
CA PRO A 160 -18.44 24.21 5.60
C PRO A 160 -18.15 24.24 7.11
N GLU A 161 -19.16 24.03 7.96
CA GLU A 161 -18.99 23.95 9.41
C GLU A 161 -18.21 22.69 9.78
N LEU A 162 -18.52 21.54 9.15
CA LEU A 162 -17.83 20.28 9.41
C LEU A 162 -16.34 20.38 9.04
N VAL A 163 -16.04 20.80 7.82
CA VAL A 163 -14.63 20.89 7.38
C VAL A 163 -13.83 21.88 8.21
N SER A 164 -14.47 22.99 8.65
CA SER A 164 -13.81 23.98 9.50
C SER A 164 -13.52 23.43 10.91
N ALA A 165 -14.46 22.68 11.49
CA ALA A 165 -14.30 22.08 12.80
C ALA A 165 -13.20 20.99 12.79
N ASP A 166 -13.24 20.08 11.82
CA ASP A 166 -12.25 19.03 11.64
C ASP A 166 -10.85 19.63 11.40
N ALA A 167 -10.69 20.56 10.48
CA ALA A 167 -9.42 21.23 10.23
C ALA A 167 -8.86 21.93 11.48
N LYS A 168 -9.72 22.49 12.33
CA LYS A 168 -9.33 23.12 13.59
C LYS A 168 -8.77 22.11 14.58
N VAL A 169 -9.46 20.98 14.80
CA VAL A 169 -8.99 19.97 15.75
C VAL A 169 -7.75 19.27 15.23
N PHE A 170 -7.68 18.94 13.93
CA PHE A 170 -6.49 18.38 13.32
C PHE A 170 -5.28 19.33 13.43
N THR A 171 -5.49 20.65 13.28
CA THR A 171 -4.45 21.66 13.56
C THR A 171 -3.96 21.57 14.99
N LYS A 172 -4.86 21.39 15.97
CA LYS A 172 -4.50 21.25 17.39
C LYS A 172 -3.68 20.00 17.65
N LEU A 173 -4.07 18.87 17.07
CA LEU A 173 -3.29 17.63 17.12
C LEU A 173 -1.88 17.86 16.59
N MET A 174 -1.74 18.44 15.40
CA MET A 174 -0.44 18.66 14.77
C MET A 174 0.44 19.67 15.56
N GLN A 175 -0.16 20.70 16.16
CA GLN A 175 0.53 21.62 17.08
C GLN A 175 1.04 20.89 18.31
N HIS A 176 0.23 20.02 18.90
CA HIS A 176 0.60 19.22 20.06
C HIS A 176 1.75 18.24 19.72
N LEU A 177 1.64 17.50 18.62
CA LEU A 177 2.73 16.62 18.16
C LEU A 177 4.05 17.37 17.95
N LYS A 178 3.99 18.57 17.39
CA LYS A 178 5.19 19.42 17.26
C LYS A 178 5.81 19.73 18.62
N GLN A 179 5.00 20.01 19.62
CA GLN A 179 5.50 20.34 20.97
C GLN A 179 6.13 19.14 21.68
N VAL A 180 5.53 17.95 21.57
CA VAL A 180 5.93 16.78 22.38
C VAL A 180 6.90 15.84 21.66
N ASP A 181 6.99 15.89 20.32
CA ASP A 181 7.72 14.87 19.53
C ASP A 181 8.71 15.40 18.49
N GLN A 182 8.79 16.71 18.19
CA GLN A 182 9.68 17.21 17.12
C GLN A 182 11.16 16.87 17.32
N GLU A 183 11.62 16.73 18.57
CA GLU A 183 13.00 16.39 18.91
C GLU A 183 13.24 14.87 18.94
N HIS A 184 12.21 14.06 18.79
CA HIS A 184 12.28 12.60 18.93
C HIS A 184 11.93 11.86 17.63
N SER A 185 11.02 12.39 16.81
CA SER A 185 10.52 11.73 15.59
C SER A 185 9.92 10.35 15.91
N THR A 186 9.19 10.24 17.01
CA THR A 186 8.44 9.01 17.32
C THR A 186 7.28 8.87 16.37
N VAL A 187 6.53 9.96 16.13
CA VAL A 187 5.51 10.05 15.09
C VAL A 187 6.16 10.46 13.78
N ILE A 188 6.08 9.60 12.77
CA ILE A 188 6.79 9.80 11.50
C ILE A 188 5.89 10.14 10.30
N MET A 189 4.62 9.87 10.38
CA MET A 189 3.60 10.24 9.38
C MET A 189 2.24 10.37 10.04
N VAL A 190 1.30 11.02 9.35
CA VAL A 190 -0.11 11.03 9.76
C VAL A 190 -0.99 10.73 8.54
N GLN A 191 -1.91 9.79 8.68
CA GLN A 191 -3.00 9.56 7.75
C GLN A 191 -4.11 10.55 8.05
N VAL A 192 -4.62 11.22 7.03
CA VAL A 192 -5.72 12.19 7.13
C VAL A 192 -7.00 11.52 6.69
N GLU A 193 -7.92 11.29 7.59
CA GLU A 193 -9.13 10.48 7.43
C GLU A 193 -8.81 9.00 7.11
N ASN A 194 -9.82 8.16 7.13
CA ASN A 194 -9.67 6.75 6.75
C ASN A 194 -10.74 6.36 5.74
N GLU A 195 -10.28 5.94 4.56
CA GLU A 195 -11.15 5.47 3.47
C GLU A 195 -12.33 6.42 3.22
N PRO A 196 -12.08 7.74 3.04
CA PRO A 196 -13.13 8.72 2.87
C PRO A 196 -13.95 8.43 1.60
N GLY A 197 -15.27 8.60 1.71
CA GLY A 197 -16.22 8.32 0.66
C GLY A 197 -17.62 8.10 1.22
N LEU A 198 -18.60 7.78 0.38
CA LEU A 198 -19.99 7.55 0.77
C LEU A 198 -20.43 6.13 0.39
N LEU A 199 -20.82 5.32 1.37
CA LEU A 199 -21.43 4.01 1.16
C LEU A 199 -22.95 4.09 1.07
N GLY A 200 -23.57 3.09 0.40
CA GLY A 200 -25.00 2.94 0.29
C GLY A 200 -25.66 3.78 -0.81
N GLY A 201 -24.92 4.62 -1.49
CA GLY A 201 -25.41 5.42 -2.61
C GLY A 201 -24.31 6.09 -3.41
N SER A 202 -24.57 6.39 -4.68
CA SER A 202 -23.60 6.97 -5.60
C SER A 202 -23.21 8.42 -5.27
N ARG A 203 -24.08 9.17 -4.58
CA ARG A 203 -23.79 10.53 -4.11
C ARG A 203 -24.64 10.95 -2.92
N ASP A 204 -24.21 12.01 -2.25
CA ASP A 204 -25.01 12.72 -1.26
C ASP A 204 -26.19 13.45 -1.94
N HIS A 205 -27.40 13.24 -1.40
CA HIS A 205 -28.65 13.87 -1.81
C HIS A 205 -29.16 14.88 -0.77
N SER A 206 -28.34 15.33 0.18
CA SER A 206 -28.68 16.42 1.08
C SER A 206 -29.02 17.71 0.30
N SER A 207 -29.68 18.66 0.96
CA SER A 207 -29.99 19.93 0.32
C SER A 207 -28.76 20.70 -0.15
N LEU A 208 -27.66 20.64 0.62
CA LEU A 208 -26.36 21.21 0.24
C LEU A 208 -25.80 20.56 -1.01
N ALA A 209 -25.76 19.23 -1.04
CA ALA A 209 -25.26 18.47 -2.16
C ALA A 209 -26.11 18.63 -3.42
N ASN A 210 -27.46 18.63 -3.30
CA ASN A 210 -28.33 18.86 -4.44
C ASN A 210 -28.16 20.27 -5.04
N LYS A 211 -28.01 21.28 -4.18
CA LYS A 211 -27.72 22.64 -4.63
C LYS A 211 -26.38 22.71 -5.37
N ALA A 212 -25.32 22.08 -4.84
CA ALA A 212 -24.01 22.05 -5.48
C ALA A 212 -24.04 21.25 -6.80
N PHE A 213 -24.74 20.11 -6.85
CA PHE A 213 -24.85 19.26 -8.03
C PHE A 213 -25.59 19.93 -9.19
N THR A 214 -26.56 20.79 -8.88
CA THR A 214 -27.31 21.60 -9.86
C THR A 214 -26.62 22.91 -10.22
N SER A 215 -25.58 23.30 -9.48
CA SER A 215 -24.74 24.46 -9.77
C SER A 215 -23.72 24.16 -10.88
N PRO A 216 -23.09 25.19 -11.49
CA PRO A 216 -22.05 24.99 -12.48
C PRO A 216 -20.89 24.13 -11.98
N VAL A 217 -20.38 23.24 -12.87
CA VAL A 217 -19.18 22.46 -12.57
C VAL A 217 -17.98 23.41 -12.37
N PRO A 218 -17.17 23.23 -11.32
CA PRO A 218 -15.99 24.03 -11.09
C PRO A 218 -15.04 24.00 -12.31
N LYS A 219 -14.62 25.21 -12.72
CA LYS A 219 -13.77 25.37 -13.91
C LYS A 219 -12.45 24.61 -13.79
N ASP A 220 -11.85 24.59 -12.61
CA ASP A 220 -10.59 23.89 -12.33
C ASP A 220 -10.71 22.35 -12.55
N LEU A 221 -11.88 21.78 -12.32
CA LEU A 221 -12.15 20.37 -12.63
C LEU A 221 -12.29 20.14 -14.15
N VAL A 222 -13.03 21.02 -14.84
CA VAL A 222 -13.18 20.93 -16.30
C VAL A 222 -11.84 21.07 -17.00
N ASP A 223 -11.04 22.05 -16.58
CA ASP A 223 -9.69 22.29 -17.12
C ASP A 223 -8.79 21.05 -16.87
N TYR A 224 -8.76 20.53 -15.65
CA TYR A 224 -8.00 19.32 -15.31
C TYR A 224 -8.35 18.12 -16.20
N LEU A 225 -9.65 17.83 -16.37
CA LEU A 225 -10.11 16.70 -17.18
C LEU A 225 -9.75 16.86 -18.66
N ARG A 226 -9.74 18.07 -19.18
CA ARG A 226 -9.39 18.38 -20.58
C ARG A 226 -7.89 18.36 -20.82
N GLU A 227 -7.13 19.11 -20.02
CA GLU A 227 -5.69 19.20 -20.14
C GLU A 227 -5.01 17.88 -19.85
N GLY A 228 -5.48 17.14 -18.83
CA GLY A 228 -4.98 15.84 -18.41
C GLY A 228 -5.53 14.65 -19.20
N TRP A 229 -6.34 14.85 -20.27
CA TRP A 229 -7.07 13.76 -20.93
C TRP A 229 -6.21 12.55 -21.30
N GLY A 230 -4.99 12.76 -21.78
CA GLY A 230 -4.07 11.70 -22.20
C GLY A 230 -3.55 10.82 -21.08
N VAL A 231 -3.57 11.34 -19.83
CA VAL A 231 -3.05 10.65 -18.63
C VAL A 231 -4.15 10.21 -17.66
N LEU A 232 -5.42 10.52 -17.94
CA LEU A 232 -6.55 9.99 -17.16
C LEU A 232 -6.61 8.48 -17.28
N GLU A 233 -7.20 7.83 -16.27
CA GLU A 233 -7.43 6.38 -16.29
C GLU A 233 -8.32 5.97 -17.45
N ASN A 234 -8.04 4.80 -18.05
CA ASN A 234 -8.74 4.33 -19.25
C ASN A 234 -10.25 4.16 -19.03
N THR A 235 -10.64 3.59 -17.90
CA THR A 235 -12.05 3.44 -17.50
C THR A 235 -12.73 4.79 -17.43
N LEU A 236 -12.12 5.76 -16.76
CA LEU A 236 -12.66 7.13 -16.66
C LEU A 236 -12.82 7.76 -18.05
N ARG A 237 -11.83 7.65 -18.93
CA ARG A 237 -11.92 8.18 -20.31
C ARG A 237 -13.03 7.51 -21.12
N THR A 238 -13.22 6.23 -20.90
CA THR A 238 -14.28 5.46 -21.57
C THR A 238 -15.67 5.90 -21.12
N GLU A 239 -15.86 6.12 -19.84
CA GLU A 239 -17.12 6.60 -19.26
C GLU A 239 -17.40 8.06 -19.65
N LEU A 240 -16.36 8.88 -19.81
CA LEU A 240 -16.45 10.28 -20.25
C LEU A 240 -16.41 10.46 -21.77
N ARG A 241 -16.81 9.46 -22.58
CA ARG A 241 -16.83 9.57 -24.03
C ARG A 241 -17.60 10.81 -24.51
N GLY A 242 -16.97 11.59 -25.40
CA GLY A 242 -17.54 12.84 -25.91
C GLY A 242 -17.37 14.05 -25.00
N PHE A 243 -16.87 13.89 -23.75
CA PHE A 243 -16.61 15.02 -22.87
C PHE A 243 -15.53 15.96 -23.44
N LYS A 244 -14.45 15.40 -23.98
CA LYS A 244 -13.28 16.17 -24.46
C LYS A 244 -13.67 17.23 -25.50
N ASP A 245 -14.56 16.85 -26.43
CA ASP A 245 -14.95 17.68 -27.59
C ASP A 245 -16.27 18.43 -27.36
N ARG A 246 -16.92 18.21 -26.20
CA ARG A 246 -18.18 18.89 -25.85
C ARG A 246 -17.93 20.36 -25.53
N HIS A 247 -18.76 21.23 -26.07
CA HIS A 247 -18.83 22.62 -25.59
C HIS A 247 -19.44 22.64 -24.20
N ILE A 248 -18.75 23.19 -23.21
CA ILE A 248 -19.19 23.32 -21.83
C ILE A 248 -19.28 24.81 -21.51
N SER A 249 -20.47 25.24 -21.16
CA SER A 249 -20.75 26.59 -20.68
C SER A 249 -20.33 26.70 -19.21
N SER A 250 -19.97 27.89 -18.80
CA SER A 250 -19.71 28.20 -17.39
C SER A 250 -20.95 28.10 -16.49
N GLN A 251 -22.12 27.81 -17.05
CA GLN A 251 -23.37 27.61 -16.32
C GLN A 251 -23.85 26.17 -16.32
N ASP A 252 -23.12 25.24 -16.98
CA ASP A 252 -23.54 23.87 -17.08
C ASP A 252 -23.36 23.11 -15.76
N SER A 253 -24.42 22.45 -15.31
CA SER A 253 -24.42 21.63 -14.09
C SER A 253 -23.71 20.29 -14.28
N TRP A 254 -23.45 19.58 -13.19
CA TRP A 254 -22.79 18.26 -13.22
C TRP A 254 -23.53 17.25 -14.11
N GLY A 255 -24.86 17.16 -13.98
CA GLY A 255 -25.66 16.29 -14.83
C GLY A 255 -25.66 16.69 -16.31
N SER A 256 -25.57 17.99 -16.64
CA SER A 256 -25.50 18.44 -18.02
C SER A 256 -24.10 18.22 -18.62
N VAL A 257 -23.03 18.31 -17.83
CA VAL A 257 -21.65 18.12 -18.30
C VAL A 257 -21.32 16.65 -18.46
N PHE A 258 -21.59 15.83 -17.44
CA PHE A 258 -21.15 14.43 -17.38
C PHE A 258 -22.25 13.42 -17.71
N GLY A 259 -23.50 13.88 -17.82
CA GLY A 259 -24.68 13.04 -18.04
C GLY A 259 -25.35 12.62 -16.71
N PRO A 260 -26.62 12.11 -16.78
CA PRO A 260 -27.36 11.68 -15.60
C PRO A 260 -27.03 10.23 -15.24
N ASN A 261 -25.79 9.96 -14.89
CA ASN A 261 -25.26 8.62 -14.63
C ASN A 261 -24.33 8.62 -13.41
N THR A 262 -23.93 7.44 -12.98
CA THR A 262 -23.08 7.23 -11.80
C THR A 262 -21.71 7.88 -11.91
N ILE A 263 -21.18 8.12 -13.12
CA ILE A 263 -19.90 8.81 -13.27
C ILE A 263 -19.99 10.29 -12.88
N ALA A 264 -21.13 10.96 -13.15
CA ALA A 264 -21.35 12.33 -12.69
C ALA A 264 -21.37 12.40 -11.15
N ASP A 265 -22.03 11.43 -10.51
CA ASP A 265 -22.07 11.29 -9.07
C ASP A 265 -20.69 11.01 -8.48
N GLU A 266 -19.94 10.07 -9.08
CA GLU A 266 -18.58 9.71 -8.65
C GLU A 266 -17.60 10.89 -8.74
N LEU A 267 -17.59 11.61 -9.85
CA LEU A 267 -16.75 12.81 -10.01
C LEU A 267 -17.13 13.92 -9.05
N PHE A 268 -18.45 14.09 -8.80
CA PHE A 268 -18.94 15.06 -7.82
C PHE A 268 -18.45 14.73 -6.42
N MET A 269 -18.62 13.50 -5.98
CA MET A 269 -18.21 13.07 -4.65
C MET A 269 -16.68 13.10 -4.51
N ALA A 270 -15.93 12.60 -5.50
CA ALA A 270 -14.47 12.60 -5.48
C ALA A 270 -13.88 14.02 -5.40
N TYR A 271 -14.47 14.98 -6.14
CA TYR A 271 -14.06 16.37 -6.06
C TYR A 271 -14.26 16.95 -4.66
N HIS A 272 -15.44 16.72 -4.06
CA HIS A 272 -15.77 17.29 -2.76
C HIS A 272 -15.02 16.61 -1.61
N PHE A 273 -14.85 15.28 -1.63
CA PHE A 273 -14.01 14.60 -0.64
C PHE A 273 -12.54 14.99 -0.74
N ALA A 274 -11.99 15.09 -1.96
CA ALA A 274 -10.61 15.54 -2.15
C ALA A 274 -10.39 16.97 -1.63
N LYS A 275 -11.34 17.88 -1.87
CA LYS A 275 -11.28 19.25 -1.34
C LYS A 275 -11.45 19.31 0.18
N TYR A 276 -12.29 18.45 0.74
CA TYR A 276 -12.44 18.32 2.19
C TYR A 276 -11.11 17.91 2.83
N VAL A 277 -10.55 16.77 2.37
CA VAL A 277 -9.30 16.24 2.91
C VAL A 277 -8.13 17.20 2.68
N GLU A 278 -8.09 17.91 1.54
CA GLU A 278 -7.11 18.97 1.29
C GLU A 278 -7.17 20.07 2.36
N THR A 279 -8.39 20.51 2.73
CA THR A 279 -8.55 21.59 3.71
C THR A 279 -8.02 21.14 5.09
N VAL A 280 -8.34 19.92 5.51
CA VAL A 280 -7.87 19.35 6.77
C VAL A 280 -6.35 19.16 6.73
N ALA A 281 -5.83 18.53 5.67
CA ALA A 281 -4.41 18.28 5.48
C ALA A 281 -3.58 19.58 5.46
N ALA A 282 -4.02 20.58 4.71
CA ALA A 282 -3.32 21.87 4.60
C ALA A 282 -3.22 22.59 5.95
N ALA A 283 -4.30 22.56 6.73
CA ALA A 283 -4.33 23.16 8.06
C ALA A 283 -3.34 22.47 9.01
N GLY A 284 -3.31 21.14 9.02
CA GLY A 284 -2.36 20.38 9.84
C GLY A 284 -0.92 20.50 9.39
N LYS A 285 -0.67 20.43 8.06
CA LYS A 285 0.69 20.54 7.48
C LYS A 285 1.32 21.90 7.79
N ALA A 286 0.52 22.97 7.79
CA ALA A 286 0.98 24.30 8.17
C ALA A 286 1.41 24.39 9.64
N ALA A 287 0.79 23.61 10.52
CA ALA A 287 1.13 23.55 11.95
C ALA A 287 2.40 22.73 12.21
N TYR A 288 2.49 21.52 11.61
CA TYR A 288 3.64 20.64 11.72
C TYR A 288 3.82 19.83 10.42
N PRO A 289 4.91 20.05 9.64
CA PRO A 289 5.05 19.53 8.29
C PRO A 289 5.52 18.06 8.24
N LEU A 290 4.89 17.16 8.97
CA LEU A 290 5.08 15.72 8.79
C LEU A 290 4.56 15.28 7.42
N PRO A 291 5.06 14.16 6.86
CA PRO A 291 4.43 13.52 5.72
C PRO A 291 2.97 13.16 6.01
N LEU A 292 2.07 13.53 5.09
CA LEU A 292 0.63 13.28 5.20
C LEU A 292 0.16 12.41 4.02
N TYR A 293 -0.74 11.48 4.29
CA TYR A 293 -1.40 10.65 3.27
C TYR A 293 -2.86 10.37 3.64
N THR A 294 -3.62 9.84 2.72
CA THR A 294 -4.91 9.19 2.97
C THR A 294 -4.92 7.82 2.32
N ASN A 295 -5.80 6.94 2.78
CA ASN A 295 -5.95 5.60 2.23
C ASN A 295 -7.27 5.45 1.46
N ALA A 296 -7.40 4.35 0.74
CA ALA A 296 -8.54 4.06 -0.10
C ALA A 296 -9.02 2.62 0.06
N TRP A 297 -10.29 2.45 0.40
CA TRP A 297 -11.03 1.21 0.17
C TRP A 297 -11.22 1.05 -1.34
N LEU A 298 -10.67 -0.01 -1.90
CA LEU A 298 -10.63 -0.22 -3.35
C LEU A 298 -12.00 -0.64 -3.89
N SER A 299 -12.29 -0.22 -5.12
CA SER A 299 -13.36 -0.86 -5.91
C SER A 299 -12.92 -2.25 -6.36
N ALA A 300 -13.87 -3.17 -6.56
CA ALA A 300 -13.58 -4.52 -7.04
C ALA A 300 -12.88 -4.47 -8.40
N GLY A 301 -13.44 -3.73 -9.36
CA GLY A 301 -12.94 -3.70 -10.73
C GLY A 301 -12.88 -5.10 -11.36
N ASP A 302 -12.22 -5.20 -12.50
CA ASP A 302 -12.09 -6.46 -13.26
C ASP A 302 -11.12 -7.49 -12.63
N GLU A 303 -10.51 -7.16 -11.49
CA GLU A 303 -9.37 -7.89 -10.91
C GLU A 303 -9.67 -8.51 -9.54
N ALA A 304 -10.90 -8.38 -9.03
CA ALA A 304 -11.27 -8.93 -7.74
C ALA A 304 -11.69 -10.40 -7.82
N ASP A 305 -11.49 -11.14 -6.72
CA ASP A 305 -12.10 -12.47 -6.55
C ASP A 305 -13.61 -12.31 -6.32
N LEU A 306 -14.39 -12.49 -7.38
CA LEU A 306 -15.85 -12.34 -7.38
C LEU A 306 -16.59 -13.41 -6.55
N GLN A 307 -15.90 -14.38 -5.98
CA GLN A 307 -16.51 -15.38 -5.07
C GLN A 307 -16.70 -14.85 -3.65
N LEU A 308 -16.09 -13.72 -3.33
CA LEU A 308 -16.24 -13.07 -2.03
C LEU A 308 -17.40 -12.08 -2.01
N PRO A 309 -18.04 -11.87 -0.85
CA PRO A 309 -19.12 -10.89 -0.72
C PRO A 309 -18.67 -9.46 -1.07
N THR A 310 -19.54 -8.69 -1.74
CA THR A 310 -19.29 -7.30 -2.14
C THR A 310 -18.65 -6.42 -1.05
N PRO A 311 -19.04 -6.49 0.25
CA PRO A 311 -18.37 -5.69 1.30
C PRO A 311 -16.89 -6.01 1.47
N VAL A 312 -16.45 -7.19 1.07
CA VAL A 312 -15.03 -7.59 1.13
C VAL A 312 -14.29 -7.18 -0.13
N THR A 313 -14.95 -7.26 -1.30
CA THR A 313 -14.36 -6.92 -2.60
C THR A 313 -14.46 -5.43 -2.94
N GLY A 314 -15.33 -4.67 -2.26
CA GLY A 314 -15.59 -3.26 -2.54
C GLY A 314 -16.64 -2.98 -3.63
N GLY A 315 -17.13 -4.00 -4.35
CA GLY A 315 -18.12 -3.85 -5.43
C GLY A 315 -17.63 -3.04 -6.64
N ASP A 316 -18.48 -2.93 -7.68
CA ASP A 316 -18.12 -2.35 -8.97
C ASP A 316 -18.65 -0.92 -9.18
N VAL A 317 -19.69 -0.55 -8.45
CA VAL A 317 -20.34 0.74 -8.64
C VAL A 317 -20.18 1.65 -7.42
N PRO A 318 -20.15 2.98 -7.61
CA PRO A 318 -20.08 3.94 -6.52
C PRO A 318 -21.22 3.74 -5.51
N GLY A 319 -20.88 3.62 -4.25
CA GLY A 319 -21.81 3.31 -3.15
C GLY A 319 -21.75 1.85 -2.69
N GLU A 320 -21.27 0.92 -3.50
CA GLU A 320 -20.83 -0.42 -3.07
C GLU A 320 -19.43 -0.35 -2.48
N TYR A 321 -18.52 0.39 -3.13
CA TYR A 321 -17.33 0.97 -2.49
C TYR A 321 -17.61 2.42 -2.11
N PRO A 322 -16.83 3.04 -1.22
CA PRO A 322 -17.04 4.42 -0.81
C PRO A 322 -17.00 5.38 -2.00
N SER A 323 -18.17 5.84 -2.46
CA SER A 323 -18.31 6.76 -3.61
C SER A 323 -17.52 8.04 -3.39
N GLY A 324 -16.74 8.43 -4.37
CA GLY A 324 -15.83 9.56 -4.28
C GLY A 324 -14.54 9.28 -3.53
N GLY A 325 -14.32 8.06 -3.04
CA GLY A 325 -13.04 7.64 -2.47
C GLY A 325 -11.91 7.65 -3.48
N ALA A 326 -10.67 7.57 -3.01
CA ALA A 326 -9.48 7.71 -3.85
C ALA A 326 -9.13 6.43 -4.64
N VAL A 327 -10.15 5.78 -5.23
CA VAL A 327 -9.98 4.59 -6.07
C VAL A 327 -9.25 4.91 -7.37
N VAL A 328 -8.70 3.88 -8.02
CA VAL A 328 -7.87 4.00 -9.23
C VAL A 328 -8.48 4.90 -10.30
N LYS A 329 -9.80 4.76 -10.54
CA LYS A 329 -10.56 5.54 -11.55
C LYS A 329 -10.39 7.05 -11.36
N VAL A 330 -10.45 7.53 -10.13
CA VAL A 330 -10.41 8.96 -9.78
C VAL A 330 -9.14 9.38 -9.01
N LEU A 331 -8.15 8.48 -8.90
CA LEU A 331 -6.90 8.75 -8.19
C LEU A 331 -6.20 10.02 -8.68
N GLY A 332 -6.15 10.26 -9.98
CA GLY A 332 -5.55 11.47 -10.56
C GLY A 332 -6.29 12.75 -10.18
N LEU A 333 -7.61 12.68 -9.98
CA LEU A 333 -8.42 13.78 -9.47
C LEU A 333 -8.04 14.09 -8.00
N TRP A 334 -7.95 13.07 -7.17
CA TRP A 334 -7.48 13.21 -5.80
C TRP A 334 -6.10 13.85 -5.72
N GLN A 335 -5.14 13.37 -6.51
CA GLN A 335 -3.78 13.95 -6.57
C GLN A 335 -3.79 15.43 -6.99
N ARG A 336 -4.73 15.84 -7.85
CA ARG A 336 -4.88 17.22 -8.31
C ARG A 336 -5.51 18.13 -7.26
N PHE A 337 -6.52 17.63 -6.54
CA PHE A 337 -7.35 18.46 -5.66
C PHE A 337 -7.03 18.30 -4.16
N SER A 338 -6.11 17.40 -3.80
CA SER A 338 -5.50 17.30 -2.47
C SER A 338 -3.96 17.32 -2.54
N PRO A 339 -3.36 18.38 -3.07
CA PRO A 339 -1.91 18.48 -3.32
C PRO A 339 -1.07 18.53 -2.03
N THR A 340 -1.67 18.79 -0.88
CA THR A 340 -0.98 18.79 0.42
C THR A 340 -0.66 17.37 0.89
N LEU A 341 -1.41 16.37 0.44
CA LEU A 341 -1.07 14.98 0.68
C LEU A 341 0.20 14.62 -0.10
N ASP A 342 1.15 13.99 0.56
CA ASP A 342 2.41 13.56 -0.06
C ASP A 342 2.20 12.36 -0.99
N PHE A 343 1.20 11.53 -0.70
CA PHE A 343 0.76 10.36 -1.49
C PHE A 343 -0.62 9.88 -1.04
N ILE A 344 -1.18 8.95 -1.80
CA ILE A 344 -2.43 8.24 -1.52
C ILE A 344 -2.13 6.75 -1.53
N SER A 345 -2.63 6.02 -0.54
CA SER A 345 -2.33 4.61 -0.30
C SER A 345 -3.51 3.70 -0.59
N PRO A 346 -3.30 2.49 -1.14
CA PRO A 346 -4.35 1.49 -1.29
C PRO A 346 -4.38 0.53 -0.10
N ASP A 347 -5.58 0.09 0.31
CA ASP A 347 -5.79 -0.99 1.26
C ASP A 347 -6.04 -2.28 0.47
N ILE A 348 -5.07 -3.23 0.51
CA ILE A 348 -5.06 -4.35 -0.42
C ILE A 348 -5.33 -5.67 0.32
N TYR A 349 -6.55 -6.17 0.21
CA TYR A 349 -6.94 -7.45 0.81
C TYR A 349 -7.14 -8.57 -0.22
N VAL A 350 -7.96 -8.34 -1.24
CA VAL A 350 -8.44 -9.36 -2.18
C VAL A 350 -8.19 -9.02 -3.65
N SER A 351 -7.79 -7.80 -3.97
CA SER A 351 -7.48 -7.37 -5.34
C SER A 351 -6.13 -7.94 -5.82
N ASP A 352 -5.90 -7.91 -7.14
CA ASP A 352 -4.57 -8.20 -7.70
C ASP A 352 -3.53 -7.23 -7.12
N TYR A 353 -2.76 -7.75 -6.17
CA TYR A 353 -1.78 -6.99 -5.42
C TYR A 353 -0.75 -6.30 -6.32
N ALA A 354 -0.25 -7.02 -7.32
CA ALA A 354 0.77 -6.49 -8.22
C ALA A 354 0.22 -5.36 -9.11
N SER A 355 -0.99 -5.52 -9.60
CA SER A 355 -1.68 -4.51 -10.40
C SER A 355 -1.96 -3.25 -9.59
N ILE A 356 -2.47 -3.39 -8.37
CA ILE A 356 -2.75 -2.26 -7.49
C ILE A 356 -1.48 -1.50 -7.12
N CYS A 357 -0.39 -2.18 -6.73
CA CYS A 357 0.90 -1.55 -6.48
C CYS A 357 1.36 -0.69 -7.67
N ARG A 358 1.26 -1.23 -8.89
CA ARG A 358 1.62 -0.51 -10.12
C ARG A 358 0.71 0.72 -10.35
N LYS A 359 -0.60 0.58 -10.14
CA LYS A 359 -1.59 1.65 -10.35
C LYS A 359 -1.39 2.79 -9.35
N TYR A 360 -1.15 2.50 -8.08
CA TYR A 360 -0.91 3.52 -7.05
C TYR A 360 0.50 4.12 -7.09
N ARG A 361 1.44 3.50 -7.82
CA ARG A 361 2.78 4.07 -8.04
C ARG A 361 2.81 5.15 -9.14
N ARG A 362 1.66 5.44 -9.79
CA ARG A 362 1.55 6.45 -10.87
C ARG A 362 1.92 7.85 -10.39
N ASN A 363 2.26 8.71 -11.37
CA ASN A 363 2.55 10.14 -11.16
C ASN A 363 3.62 10.39 -10.11
N ASN A 364 4.58 9.46 -9.99
CA ASN A 364 5.73 9.55 -9.08
C ASN A 364 5.36 9.71 -7.59
N GLN A 365 4.16 9.33 -7.17
CA GLN A 365 3.86 9.29 -5.74
C GLN A 365 4.62 8.15 -5.05
N ALA A 366 4.87 8.28 -3.75
CA ALA A 366 5.35 7.16 -2.94
C ALA A 366 4.30 6.04 -2.91
N LEU A 367 4.73 4.79 -2.82
CA LEU A 367 3.86 3.67 -2.53
C LEU A 367 4.02 3.30 -1.05
N PHE A 368 2.92 3.22 -0.34
CA PHE A 368 2.80 2.67 1.00
C PHE A 368 1.54 1.80 1.05
N ILE A 369 1.60 0.64 1.67
CA ILE A 369 0.44 -0.23 1.86
C ILE A 369 0.10 -0.22 3.34
N PRO A 370 -0.81 0.67 3.79
CA PRO A 370 -1.11 0.84 5.21
C PRO A 370 -1.97 -0.29 5.75
N GLU A 371 -2.80 -0.88 4.91
CA GLU A 371 -3.66 -2.00 5.27
C GLU A 371 -3.53 -3.15 4.26
N GLN A 372 -3.31 -4.36 4.76
CA GLN A 372 -3.31 -5.59 3.99
C GLN A 372 -3.61 -6.82 4.85
N ARG A 373 -3.77 -7.97 4.21
CA ARG A 373 -3.93 -9.26 4.88
C ARG A 373 -2.77 -9.53 5.84
N ARG A 374 -3.08 -10.15 7.00
CA ARG A 374 -2.10 -10.48 8.05
C ARG A 374 -1.66 -11.95 8.07
N ASP A 375 -2.07 -12.73 7.07
CA ASP A 375 -1.72 -14.14 6.88
C ASP A 375 -0.45 -14.32 6.02
N GLU A 376 -0.12 -15.59 5.73
CA GLU A 376 1.05 -15.95 4.91
C GLU A 376 1.01 -15.32 3.51
N ASP A 377 -0.17 -15.22 2.89
CA ASP A 377 -0.30 -14.58 1.58
C ASP A 377 0.08 -13.10 1.65
N GLY A 378 -0.46 -12.38 2.64
CA GLY A 378 -0.10 -11.00 2.88
C GLY A 378 1.40 -10.82 3.13
N ALA A 379 1.98 -11.70 3.95
CA ALA A 379 3.40 -11.65 4.28
C ALA A 379 4.32 -11.93 3.08
N ARG A 380 3.96 -12.83 2.16
CA ARG A 380 4.72 -13.09 0.93
C ARG A 380 4.66 -11.90 -0.04
N ARG A 381 3.51 -11.22 -0.14
CA ARG A 381 3.27 -10.16 -1.13
C ARG A 381 4.08 -8.89 -0.88
N ILE A 382 4.53 -8.63 0.37
CA ILE A 382 5.34 -7.44 0.67
C ILE A 382 6.60 -7.34 -0.18
N TRP A 383 7.21 -8.47 -0.54
CA TRP A 383 8.44 -8.50 -1.33
C TRP A 383 8.25 -7.87 -2.71
N HIS A 384 7.06 -8.04 -3.31
CA HIS A 384 6.73 -7.39 -4.59
C HIS A 384 6.61 -5.88 -4.44
N ALA A 385 5.88 -5.40 -3.43
CA ALA A 385 5.72 -3.96 -3.19
C ALA A 385 7.08 -3.29 -2.93
N LEU A 386 7.92 -3.91 -2.11
CA LEU A 386 9.23 -3.37 -1.75
C LEU A 386 10.24 -3.49 -2.89
N GLY A 387 10.39 -4.68 -3.49
CA GLY A 387 11.44 -4.96 -4.46
C GLY A 387 11.15 -4.42 -5.87
N SER A 388 9.89 -4.47 -6.33
CA SER A 388 9.51 -4.02 -7.67
C SER A 388 9.00 -2.58 -7.72
N HIS A 389 8.34 -2.10 -6.63
CA HIS A 389 7.72 -0.78 -6.60
C HIS A 389 8.38 0.18 -5.64
N GLN A 390 9.43 -0.25 -4.91
CA GLN A 390 10.15 0.60 -3.96
C GLN A 390 9.20 1.25 -2.94
N ALA A 391 8.25 0.45 -2.43
CA ALA A 391 7.34 0.92 -1.40
C ALA A 391 8.13 1.41 -0.18
N ILE A 392 7.66 2.48 0.46
CA ILE A 392 8.27 3.00 1.68
C ILE A 392 7.96 2.11 2.88
N GLY A 393 7.01 1.19 2.75
CA GLY A 393 6.66 0.20 3.74
C GLY A 393 5.33 -0.49 3.47
N THR A 394 5.00 -1.42 4.34
CA THR A 394 3.74 -2.17 4.35
C THR A 394 3.29 -2.40 5.80
N ALA A 395 1.97 -2.55 6.04
CA ALA A 395 1.43 -2.87 7.35
C ALA A 395 0.23 -3.84 7.24
N PRO A 396 0.26 -5.02 7.88
CA PRO A 396 -0.92 -5.85 8.05
C PRO A 396 -1.86 -5.24 9.09
N PHE A 397 -3.17 -5.33 8.84
CA PHE A 397 -4.20 -4.82 9.75
C PHE A 397 -4.52 -5.81 10.89
N GLY A 398 -4.78 -5.28 12.07
CA GLY A 398 -5.24 -6.03 13.24
C GLY A 398 -4.21 -7.03 13.78
N ILE A 399 -2.93 -6.75 13.58
CA ILE A 399 -1.82 -7.64 13.94
C ILE A 399 -1.72 -7.86 15.46
N ASP A 400 -2.18 -6.91 16.25
CA ASP A 400 -2.18 -6.94 17.72
C ASP A 400 -3.17 -7.93 18.33
N THR A 401 -4.04 -8.52 17.50
CA THR A 401 -4.97 -9.58 17.94
C THR A 401 -4.56 -10.98 17.50
N LEU A 402 -3.38 -11.14 16.87
CA LEU A 402 -2.83 -12.44 16.53
C LEU A 402 -2.07 -13.06 17.71
N ASP A 403 -2.12 -14.40 17.82
CA ASP A 403 -1.11 -15.11 18.62
C ASP A 403 0.28 -14.80 18.03
N PRO A 404 1.25 -14.31 18.81
CA PRO A 404 2.61 -14.05 18.34
C PRO A 404 3.28 -15.24 17.64
N LYS A 405 2.84 -16.48 17.93
CA LYS A 405 3.35 -17.71 17.28
C LYS A 405 2.80 -17.91 15.87
N GLU A 406 1.63 -17.35 15.58
CA GLU A 406 0.95 -17.46 14.28
C GLU A 406 1.23 -16.25 13.38
N ASN A 407 2.08 -15.32 13.83
CA ASN A 407 2.38 -14.13 13.08
C ASN A 407 3.37 -14.41 11.94
N ALA A 408 2.84 -14.60 10.73
CA ALA A 408 3.61 -14.80 9.51
C ALA A 408 4.63 -13.68 9.23
N PHE A 409 4.30 -12.45 9.57
CA PHE A 409 5.17 -11.29 9.34
C PHE A 409 6.45 -11.34 10.17
N LYS A 410 6.50 -12.05 11.28
CA LYS A 410 7.70 -12.20 12.12
C LYS A 410 8.89 -12.73 11.31
N LYS A 411 8.67 -13.77 10.49
CA LYS A 411 9.69 -14.38 9.61
C LYS A 411 10.11 -13.38 8.52
N HIS A 412 9.14 -12.83 7.79
CA HIS A 412 9.38 -11.95 6.66
C HIS A 412 10.04 -10.63 7.09
N TYR A 413 9.57 -10.00 8.15
CA TYR A 413 10.18 -8.79 8.71
C TYR A 413 11.55 -9.05 9.35
N GLY A 414 11.75 -10.25 9.90
CA GLY A 414 13.07 -10.70 10.34
C GLY A 414 14.08 -10.73 9.21
N LEU A 415 13.73 -11.38 8.10
CA LEU A 415 14.56 -11.44 6.90
C LEU A 415 14.77 -10.05 6.26
N LEU A 416 13.69 -9.27 6.18
CA LEU A 416 13.76 -7.89 5.66
C LEU A 416 14.71 -7.02 6.49
N LYS A 417 14.66 -7.12 7.81
CA LYS A 417 15.57 -6.40 8.73
C LYS A 417 17.05 -6.71 8.49
N GLU A 418 17.37 -7.95 8.07
CA GLU A 418 18.75 -8.31 7.73
C GLU A 418 19.23 -7.58 6.46
N VAL A 419 18.39 -7.42 5.45
CA VAL A 419 18.77 -6.92 4.12
C VAL A 419 18.31 -5.49 3.83
N GLU A 420 17.68 -4.82 4.78
CA GLU A 420 17.06 -3.50 4.63
C GLU A 420 18.01 -2.45 4.03
N ALA A 421 19.26 -2.38 4.52
CA ALA A 421 20.24 -1.44 4.01
C ALA A 421 20.56 -1.68 2.52
N LEU A 422 20.67 -2.94 2.09
CA LEU A 422 20.91 -3.32 0.70
C LEU A 422 19.72 -3.01 -0.21
N LEU A 423 18.51 -3.26 0.29
CA LEU A 423 17.28 -2.95 -0.41
C LEU A 423 17.11 -1.43 -0.57
N LEU A 424 17.27 -0.64 0.49
CA LEU A 424 17.20 0.81 0.45
C LEU A 424 18.29 1.42 -0.45
N ALA A 425 19.51 0.86 -0.46
CA ALA A 425 20.57 1.28 -1.37
C ALA A 425 20.20 1.03 -2.84
N SER A 426 19.40 0.01 -3.13
CA SER A 426 18.90 -0.25 -4.48
C SER A 426 17.92 0.83 -4.95
N TYR A 427 17.17 1.47 -4.05
CA TYR A 427 16.16 2.47 -4.39
C TYR A 427 16.74 3.72 -5.07
N SER A 428 18.01 4.02 -4.86
CA SER A 428 18.69 5.13 -5.55
C SER A 428 19.02 4.83 -7.02
N ARG A 429 18.95 3.57 -7.45
CA ARG A 429 19.35 3.13 -8.81
C ARG A 429 18.15 2.63 -9.60
N PRO A 430 17.96 3.06 -10.87
CA PRO A 430 16.89 2.55 -11.72
C PRO A 430 17.06 1.05 -12.01
N ASN A 431 15.95 0.32 -12.03
CA ASN A 431 15.91 -1.10 -12.42
C ASN A 431 16.98 -1.96 -11.73
N SER A 432 17.19 -1.75 -10.44
CA SER A 432 18.22 -2.44 -9.67
C SER A 432 17.68 -3.54 -8.77
N SER A 433 16.36 -3.70 -8.70
CA SER A 433 15.71 -4.77 -7.95
C SER A 433 14.42 -5.22 -8.59
N VAL A 434 14.05 -6.47 -8.34
CA VAL A 434 12.74 -7.05 -8.66
C VAL A 434 12.30 -7.90 -7.48
N GLY A 435 11.13 -7.58 -6.91
CA GLY A 435 10.48 -8.36 -5.88
C GLY A 435 9.31 -9.14 -6.47
N PHE A 436 9.03 -10.29 -5.90
CA PHE A 436 8.02 -11.21 -6.38
C PHE A 436 7.48 -12.09 -5.28
N PHE A 437 6.33 -12.71 -5.57
CA PHE A 437 5.72 -13.77 -4.76
C PHE A 437 5.06 -14.80 -5.67
N PHE A 438 4.88 -15.98 -5.11
CA PHE A 438 4.10 -17.07 -5.68
C PHE A 438 3.19 -17.60 -4.58
N ASP A 439 1.88 -17.44 -4.76
CA ASP A 439 0.87 -17.96 -3.83
C ASP A 439 0.76 -19.48 -3.95
N ASP A 440 -0.01 -20.12 -3.07
CA ASP A 440 -0.27 -21.55 -3.14
C ASP A 440 -0.92 -21.91 -4.48
N LEU A 441 -0.61 -23.08 -5.01
CA LEU A 441 -1.23 -23.56 -6.23
C LEU A 441 -2.69 -23.94 -5.95
N PRO A 442 -3.61 -23.64 -6.88
CA PRO A 442 -4.97 -24.16 -6.84
C PRO A 442 -5.01 -25.70 -6.74
N PRO A 443 -6.09 -26.28 -6.22
CA PRO A 443 -6.23 -27.74 -6.09
C PRO A 443 -6.11 -28.52 -7.42
N ASP A 444 -6.43 -27.88 -8.54
CA ASP A 444 -6.29 -28.46 -9.90
C ASP A 444 -4.83 -28.48 -10.40
N GLY A 445 -3.91 -27.87 -9.64
CA GLY A 445 -2.49 -27.82 -9.97
C GLY A 445 -2.13 -26.82 -11.09
N THR A 446 -3.07 -25.98 -11.53
CA THR A 446 -2.76 -24.90 -12.47
C THR A 446 -1.86 -23.85 -11.81
N ASP A 447 -0.89 -23.32 -12.55
CA ASP A 447 -0.03 -22.24 -12.04
C ASP A 447 -0.46 -20.90 -12.67
N PRO A 448 -1.12 -20.01 -11.92
CA PRO A 448 -1.54 -18.70 -12.43
C PRO A 448 -0.35 -17.76 -12.66
N SER A 449 0.82 -18.07 -12.11
CA SER A 449 2.02 -17.24 -12.20
C SER A 449 3.27 -18.08 -12.48
N PRO A 450 3.36 -18.71 -13.67
CA PRO A 450 4.40 -19.70 -13.95
C PRO A 450 5.82 -19.11 -13.99
N SER A 451 5.98 -17.86 -14.37
CA SER A 451 7.26 -17.16 -14.30
C SER A 451 7.11 -15.63 -14.43
N ILE A 452 8.06 -14.93 -13.82
CA ILE A 452 8.20 -13.48 -13.89
C ILE A 452 9.43 -13.17 -14.74
N HIS A 453 9.30 -12.23 -15.66
CA HIS A 453 10.39 -11.76 -16.51
C HIS A 453 10.77 -10.33 -16.12
N ALA A 454 12.07 -10.10 -15.92
CA ALA A 454 12.59 -8.79 -15.57
C ALA A 454 13.92 -8.55 -16.30
N SER A 455 14.24 -7.26 -16.52
CA SER A 455 15.56 -6.85 -17.00
C SER A 455 16.20 -5.96 -15.93
N ILE A 456 17.33 -6.38 -15.40
CA ILE A 456 18.07 -5.66 -14.36
C ILE A 456 19.51 -5.50 -14.80
N ALA A 457 20.01 -4.27 -14.81
CA ALA A 457 21.31 -3.94 -15.38
C ALA A 457 21.42 -4.52 -16.82
N ASP A 458 22.47 -5.28 -17.10
CA ASP A 458 22.73 -5.88 -18.41
C ASP A 458 22.26 -7.35 -18.50
N TRP A 459 21.25 -7.73 -17.72
CA TRP A 459 20.78 -9.12 -17.64
C TRP A 459 19.26 -9.22 -17.74
N ASN A 460 18.78 -10.23 -18.48
CA ASN A 460 17.42 -10.69 -18.44
C ASN A 460 17.29 -11.83 -17.43
N LEU A 461 16.27 -11.75 -16.59
CA LEU A 461 15.95 -12.71 -15.55
C LEU A 461 14.61 -13.37 -15.84
N LYS A 462 14.58 -14.70 -15.73
CA LYS A 462 13.34 -15.48 -15.63
C LYS A 462 13.29 -16.08 -14.23
N ILE A 463 12.30 -15.67 -13.44
CA ILE A 463 12.10 -16.09 -12.05
C ILE A 463 10.86 -16.98 -12.02
N GLY A 464 10.99 -18.18 -11.48
CA GLY A 464 9.90 -19.13 -11.39
C GLY A 464 9.88 -19.83 -10.03
N ARG A 465 8.82 -20.57 -9.77
CA ARG A 465 8.75 -21.46 -8.61
C ARG A 465 9.84 -22.51 -8.67
N THR A 466 10.31 -22.95 -7.53
CA THR A 466 11.17 -24.14 -7.48
C THR A 466 10.39 -25.33 -6.95
N GLY A 467 10.62 -26.47 -7.57
CA GLY A 467 10.24 -27.79 -7.07
C GLY A 467 11.45 -28.69 -7.22
N VAL A 468 11.91 -29.29 -6.15
CA VAL A 468 13.13 -30.12 -6.21
C VAL A 468 12.83 -31.44 -6.96
N HIS A 469 11.90 -32.24 -6.48
CA HIS A 469 11.37 -33.40 -7.12
C HIS A 469 9.84 -33.50 -7.02
N GLY A 470 9.25 -32.75 -6.09
CA GLY A 470 7.83 -32.74 -5.81
C GLY A 470 7.09 -31.62 -6.54
N LYS A 471 5.95 -31.26 -6.03
CA LYS A 471 5.14 -30.16 -6.57
C LYS A 471 5.79 -28.81 -6.23
N PRO A 472 5.79 -27.86 -7.17
CA PRO A 472 6.15 -26.48 -6.85
C PRO A 472 5.23 -25.94 -5.77
N GLY A 473 5.82 -25.32 -4.74
CA GLY A 473 5.10 -24.68 -3.65
C GLY A 473 5.01 -23.16 -3.80
N PRO A 474 4.50 -22.49 -2.76
CA PRO A 474 4.59 -21.03 -2.66
C PRO A 474 6.05 -20.59 -2.53
N GLY A 475 6.30 -19.31 -2.87
CA GLY A 475 7.63 -18.74 -2.79
C GLY A 475 7.57 -17.22 -2.80
N TYR A 476 8.65 -16.58 -2.39
CA TYR A 476 8.76 -15.13 -2.37
C TYR A 476 10.22 -14.69 -2.39
N GLY A 477 10.45 -13.46 -2.78
CA GLY A 477 11.78 -12.91 -2.65
C GLY A 477 12.01 -11.61 -3.40
N VAL A 478 13.24 -11.19 -3.35
CA VAL A 478 13.77 -10.06 -4.12
C VAL A 478 15.14 -10.40 -4.70
N VAL A 479 15.35 -10.03 -5.95
CA VAL A 479 16.67 -10.02 -6.58
C VAL A 479 17.15 -8.57 -6.64
N ILE A 480 18.35 -8.30 -6.12
CA ILE A 480 18.95 -6.98 -6.05
C ILE A 480 20.28 -7.00 -6.80
N HIS A 481 20.46 -6.11 -7.77
CA HIS A 481 21.74 -5.87 -8.40
C HIS A 481 22.66 -5.11 -7.44
N LEU A 482 23.78 -5.70 -7.06
CA LEU A 482 24.74 -5.09 -6.15
C LEU A 482 25.71 -4.18 -6.90
N CYS A 483 26.51 -4.75 -7.79
CA CYS A 483 27.47 -4.03 -8.62
C CYS A 483 27.99 -4.95 -9.74
N ARG A 484 28.39 -4.42 -10.88
CA ARG A 484 28.89 -5.19 -12.04
C ARG A 484 27.92 -6.31 -12.41
N SER A 485 28.35 -7.58 -12.32
CA SER A 485 27.52 -8.76 -12.57
C SER A 485 27.07 -9.46 -11.28
N ARG A 486 27.21 -8.83 -10.09
CA ARG A 486 26.86 -9.43 -8.81
C ARG A 486 25.43 -9.11 -8.42
N PHE A 487 24.69 -10.15 -8.00
CA PHE A 487 23.31 -10.06 -7.58
C PHE A 487 23.13 -10.71 -6.22
N LEU A 488 22.26 -10.11 -5.40
CA LEU A 488 21.76 -10.69 -4.16
C LEU A 488 20.40 -11.29 -4.42
N LEU A 489 20.21 -12.54 -3.98
CA LEU A 489 18.93 -13.25 -3.98
C LEU A 489 18.49 -13.37 -2.52
N VAL A 490 17.28 -12.94 -2.21
CA VAL A 490 16.71 -13.02 -0.87
C VAL A 490 15.34 -13.66 -0.93
N GLY A 491 15.04 -14.62 -0.06
CA GLY A 491 13.78 -15.33 0.00
C GLY A 491 13.93 -16.84 -0.21
N GLU A 492 12.82 -17.50 -0.50
CA GLU A 492 12.76 -18.96 -0.64
C GLU A 492 11.67 -19.42 -1.63
N GLY A 493 11.73 -20.69 -2.06
CA GLY A 493 10.72 -21.29 -2.92
C GLY A 493 10.77 -20.84 -4.38
N PHE A 494 11.90 -20.32 -4.85
CA PHE A 494 12.04 -19.83 -6.22
C PHE A 494 13.36 -20.24 -6.88
N GLN A 495 13.42 -20.06 -8.19
CA GLN A 495 14.64 -20.20 -8.99
C GLN A 495 14.80 -19.05 -9.97
N VAL A 496 16.04 -18.73 -10.32
CA VAL A 496 16.38 -17.65 -11.25
C VAL A 496 17.24 -18.17 -12.39
N ILE A 497 16.84 -17.86 -13.62
CA ILE A 497 17.63 -18.10 -14.82
C ILE A 497 18.05 -16.74 -15.36
N PHE A 498 19.35 -16.55 -15.53
CA PHE A 498 19.92 -15.38 -16.17
C PHE A 498 20.15 -15.63 -17.66
N SER A 499 20.01 -14.60 -18.47
CA SER A 499 20.40 -14.60 -19.87
C SER A 499 20.93 -13.23 -20.30
N SER A 500 21.91 -13.24 -21.19
CA SER A 500 22.39 -11.99 -21.79
C SER A 500 21.36 -11.43 -22.77
N PRO A 501 21.09 -10.11 -22.77
CA PRO A 501 20.29 -9.47 -23.81
C PRO A 501 21.04 -9.35 -25.14
N ASP A 502 22.38 -9.55 -25.15
CA ASP A 502 23.23 -9.46 -26.33
C ASP A 502 23.18 -10.76 -27.13
N PRO A 503 22.60 -10.76 -28.36
CA PRO A 503 22.52 -11.96 -29.21
C PRO A 503 23.89 -12.54 -29.58
N ALA A 504 24.96 -11.72 -29.54
CA ALA A 504 26.32 -12.17 -29.79
C ALA A 504 26.92 -12.98 -28.62
N LYS A 505 26.23 -13.03 -27.48
CA LYS A 505 26.60 -13.79 -26.27
C LYS A 505 25.53 -14.80 -25.88
N PRO A 506 25.29 -15.83 -26.69
CA PRO A 506 24.18 -16.78 -26.48
C PRO A 506 24.40 -17.70 -25.29
N PHE A 507 25.62 -17.86 -24.81
CA PHE A 507 25.90 -18.68 -23.64
C PHE A 507 25.83 -17.82 -22.37
N THR A 508 25.12 -18.32 -21.36
CA THR A 508 25.12 -17.76 -20.01
C THR A 508 25.38 -18.89 -19.01
N GLY A 509 26.32 -18.68 -18.12
CA GLY A 509 26.68 -19.57 -17.02
C GLY A 509 26.72 -18.82 -15.68
N ILE A 510 26.98 -19.57 -14.62
CA ILE A 510 27.09 -19.07 -13.26
C ILE A 510 28.58 -19.17 -12.86
N LEU A 511 29.21 -18.04 -12.57
CA LEU A 511 30.60 -18.00 -12.15
C LEU A 511 30.74 -18.47 -10.71
N HIS A 512 29.87 -17.99 -9.84
CA HIS A 512 29.75 -18.48 -8.46
C HIS A 512 28.34 -18.22 -7.89
N PHE A 513 28.01 -19.01 -6.87
CA PHE A 513 26.80 -18.89 -6.10
C PHE A 513 27.09 -19.24 -4.64
N TRP A 514 26.81 -18.31 -3.72
CA TRP A 514 27.16 -18.43 -2.31
C TRP A 514 25.96 -18.15 -1.41
N GLY A 515 25.74 -19.04 -0.43
CA GLY A 515 24.89 -18.74 0.72
C GLY A 515 25.57 -17.71 1.61
N MET A 516 24.85 -16.65 1.96
CA MET A 516 25.38 -15.48 2.66
C MET A 516 24.76 -15.32 4.05
N LYS A 517 25.45 -14.61 4.93
CA LYS A 517 24.90 -13.99 6.10
C LYS A 517 25.23 -12.49 6.11
N VAL A 518 24.41 -11.68 6.74
CA VAL A 518 24.69 -10.28 6.97
C VAL A 518 25.58 -10.15 8.20
N SER A 519 26.79 -9.62 8.01
CA SER A 519 27.73 -9.38 9.10
C SER A 519 27.57 -8.00 9.76
N ASN A 520 27.06 -7.03 9.01
CA ASN A 520 26.71 -5.70 9.49
C ASN A 520 25.44 -5.20 8.81
N LYS A 521 24.31 -5.17 9.54
CA LYS A 521 22.99 -4.81 9.01
C LYS A 521 22.90 -3.34 8.59
N GLU A 522 23.53 -2.43 9.35
CA GLU A 522 23.48 -0.99 9.05
C GLU A 522 24.21 -0.63 7.76
N ARG A 523 25.26 -1.36 7.42
CA ARG A 523 26.08 -1.16 6.23
C ARG A 523 25.74 -2.10 5.09
N GLY A 524 24.90 -3.12 5.34
CA GLY A 524 24.62 -4.16 4.36
C GLY A 524 25.84 -5.00 4.02
N GLU A 525 26.77 -5.22 4.97
CA GLU A 525 27.97 -6.02 4.73
C GLU A 525 27.64 -7.51 4.78
N LEU A 526 28.08 -8.24 3.75
CA LEU A 526 27.80 -9.65 3.55
C LEU A 526 29.05 -10.50 3.79
N GLN A 527 28.87 -11.70 4.35
CA GLN A 527 29.90 -12.70 4.52
C GLN A 527 29.43 -14.03 3.92
N ALA A 528 30.26 -14.65 3.08
CA ALA A 528 29.98 -15.97 2.55
C ALA A 528 29.99 -17.02 3.66
N LEU A 529 28.99 -17.91 3.64
CA LEU A 529 28.87 -19.05 4.57
C LEU A 529 29.28 -20.35 3.90
N ARG A 530 28.77 -20.60 2.69
CA ARG A 530 29.02 -21.84 1.95
C ARG A 530 28.85 -21.63 0.47
N TRP A 531 29.50 -22.47 -0.32
CA TRP A 531 29.23 -22.57 -1.74
C TRP A 531 27.89 -23.27 -1.96
N LEU A 532 27.13 -22.73 -2.89
CA LEU A 532 25.91 -23.31 -3.42
C LEU A 532 26.24 -23.77 -4.84
N ASN A 533 26.53 -25.04 -5.03
CA ASN A 533 26.94 -25.60 -6.32
C ASN A 533 26.25 -26.96 -6.54
N GLY A 534 26.45 -27.56 -7.72
CA GLY A 534 25.80 -28.81 -8.03
C GLY A 534 24.30 -28.67 -8.18
N ASP A 535 23.53 -29.18 -7.25
CA ASP A 535 22.08 -29.26 -7.34
C ASP A 535 21.42 -27.87 -7.26
N GLU A 536 21.93 -26.97 -6.42
CA GLU A 536 21.40 -25.60 -6.30
C GLU A 536 21.68 -24.73 -7.54
N THR A 537 22.54 -25.19 -8.47
CA THR A 537 22.76 -24.51 -9.76
C THR A 537 22.20 -25.27 -10.94
N ALA A 538 21.62 -26.45 -10.73
CA ALA A 538 21.12 -27.35 -11.78
C ALA A 538 22.15 -27.54 -12.92
N GLY A 539 23.41 -27.75 -12.56
CA GLY A 539 24.53 -27.86 -13.50
C GLY A 539 24.88 -26.53 -14.18
N GLY A 540 24.72 -25.42 -13.51
CA GLY A 540 25.04 -24.06 -14.00
C GLY A 540 23.93 -23.41 -14.84
N LYS A 541 22.74 -23.98 -14.88
CA LYS A 541 21.62 -23.50 -15.71
C LYS A 541 20.70 -22.49 -15.00
N CYS A 542 20.51 -22.65 -13.69
CA CYS A 542 19.68 -21.76 -12.87
C CYS A 542 20.22 -21.69 -11.44
N LEU A 543 19.70 -20.75 -10.67
CA LEU A 543 20.01 -20.57 -9.27
C LEU A 543 18.76 -20.96 -8.46
N VAL A 544 18.89 -21.96 -7.61
CA VAL A 544 17.78 -22.49 -6.82
C VAL A 544 17.86 -21.95 -5.39
N MET A 545 16.80 -21.27 -4.96
CA MET A 545 16.55 -20.87 -3.57
C MET A 545 15.44 -21.78 -3.03
N PRO A 546 15.79 -22.95 -2.43
CA PRO A 546 14.80 -23.90 -1.99
C PRO A 546 13.98 -23.35 -0.82
N SER A 547 12.79 -23.89 -0.61
CA SER A 547 11.99 -23.61 0.58
C SER A 547 12.66 -24.15 1.84
N GLU A 548 12.21 -23.68 3.00
CA GLU A 548 12.64 -24.21 4.31
C GLU A 548 12.37 -25.72 4.43
N ASN A 549 11.27 -26.19 3.84
CA ASN A 549 10.87 -27.59 3.80
C ASN A 549 10.65 -28.03 2.33
N PRO A 550 11.71 -28.38 1.58
CA PRO A 550 11.56 -28.80 0.19
C PRO A 550 10.75 -30.09 0.06
N ASP A 551 9.84 -30.15 -0.91
CA ASP A 551 9.15 -31.39 -1.26
C ASP A 551 10.04 -32.29 -2.11
N TYR A 552 10.41 -33.46 -1.59
CA TYR A 552 11.19 -34.47 -2.30
C TYR A 552 10.33 -35.55 -2.96
N ALA A 553 8.99 -35.35 -3.05
CA ALA A 553 8.07 -36.34 -3.64
C ALA A 553 8.18 -37.73 -3.04
N GLY A 554 8.44 -37.83 -1.72
CA GLY A 554 8.65 -39.10 -1.03
C GLY A 554 10.01 -39.79 -1.30
N SER A 555 10.92 -39.13 -2.04
CA SER A 555 12.30 -39.61 -2.19
C SER A 555 13.03 -39.56 -0.86
N PHE A 556 13.79 -40.64 -0.58
CA PHE A 556 14.63 -40.72 0.62
C PHE A 556 16.05 -40.14 0.39
N ILE A 557 16.33 -39.61 -0.80
CA ILE A 557 17.60 -38.98 -1.14
C ILE A 557 17.36 -37.47 -1.20
N PRO A 558 17.82 -36.68 -0.20
CA PRO A 558 17.77 -35.23 -0.29
C PRO A 558 18.83 -34.75 -1.29
N VAL A 559 18.41 -33.94 -2.25
CA VAL A 559 19.29 -33.43 -3.33
C VAL A 559 19.63 -31.97 -3.16
N THR A 560 19.05 -31.27 -2.16
CA THR A 560 19.39 -29.90 -1.84
C THR A 560 19.35 -29.67 -0.34
N ILE A 561 20.01 -28.60 0.11
CA ILE A 561 19.95 -28.15 1.49
C ILE A 561 18.84 -27.12 1.60
N PRO A 562 17.89 -27.24 2.57
CA PRO A 562 16.89 -26.23 2.82
C PRO A 562 17.51 -24.83 2.98
N ALA A 563 16.71 -23.81 2.70
CA ALA A 563 17.15 -22.42 2.78
C ALA A 563 17.63 -22.06 4.20
N GLY A 564 18.95 -21.94 4.40
CA GLY A 564 19.54 -21.62 5.70
C GLY A 564 19.27 -20.17 6.11
N THR A 565 19.99 -19.23 5.51
CA THR A 565 19.79 -17.80 5.77
C THR A 565 18.73 -17.14 4.88
N MET A 566 18.27 -17.82 3.83
CA MET A 566 17.44 -17.27 2.74
C MET A 566 18.11 -16.07 2.02
N ILE A 567 19.43 -15.98 2.09
CA ILE A 567 20.23 -14.93 1.46
C ILE A 567 21.36 -15.57 0.68
N ALA A 568 21.48 -15.26 -0.61
CA ALA A 568 22.54 -15.78 -1.46
C ALA A 568 23.06 -14.69 -2.40
N GLU A 569 24.33 -14.78 -2.76
CA GLU A 569 24.98 -13.93 -3.77
C GLU A 569 25.40 -14.76 -4.96
N CYS A 570 25.20 -14.25 -6.16
CA CYS A 570 25.64 -14.88 -7.38
C CYS A 570 26.29 -13.90 -8.35
N GLU A 571 27.07 -14.46 -9.27
CA GLU A 571 27.64 -13.74 -10.41
C GLU A 571 27.44 -14.55 -11.69
N PRO A 572 26.48 -14.16 -12.57
CA PRO A 572 26.36 -14.72 -13.90
C PRO A 572 27.45 -14.17 -14.83
N TYR A 573 27.80 -14.96 -15.85
CA TYR A 573 28.68 -14.51 -16.93
C TYR A 573 28.13 -14.97 -18.28
N SER A 574 28.53 -14.28 -19.35
CA SER A 574 28.11 -14.65 -20.72
C SER A 574 29.26 -14.48 -21.69
N TYR A 575 29.28 -15.32 -22.73
CA TYR A 575 30.19 -15.18 -23.83
C TYR A 575 29.58 -15.67 -25.14
N GLY A 576 30.24 -15.26 -26.25
CA GLY A 576 29.91 -15.67 -27.62
C GLY A 576 31.17 -16.03 -28.39
N GLY A 577 31.04 -16.49 -29.63
CA GLY A 577 32.15 -16.67 -30.55
C GLY A 577 32.81 -18.06 -30.60
N ILE A 578 32.25 -19.10 -29.96
CA ILE A 578 32.81 -20.47 -30.01
C ILE A 578 32.48 -21.17 -31.35
N VAL A 579 31.48 -20.74 -32.09
CA VAL A 579 31.02 -21.43 -33.32
C VAL A 579 32.08 -21.44 -34.44
N ASN A 580 32.98 -20.46 -34.45
CA ASN A 580 34.02 -20.38 -35.52
C ASN A 580 35.29 -21.20 -35.26
N VAL A 581 35.48 -21.74 -34.05
CA VAL A 581 36.69 -22.51 -33.74
C VAL A 581 36.58 -23.99 -34.17
N PHE A 582 35.38 -24.52 -34.21
CA PHE A 582 35.16 -25.90 -34.62
C PHE A 582 34.99 -26.11 -36.13
N GLU A 583 34.53 -25.10 -36.88
CA GLU A 583 34.45 -25.19 -38.34
C GLU A 583 35.82 -25.11 -39.02
N SER A 584 36.77 -24.37 -38.43
CA SER A 584 38.15 -24.32 -38.96
C SER A 584 39.00 -25.58 -38.62
N ALA A 585 38.64 -26.35 -37.63
CA ALA A 585 39.30 -27.59 -37.23
C ALA A 585 38.81 -28.83 -38.01
N ILE A 586 37.68 -28.74 -38.71
CA ILE A 586 37.13 -29.83 -39.54
C ILE A 586 37.56 -29.64 -41.03
N GLN A 587 38.07 -28.48 -41.40
CA GLN A 587 38.58 -28.19 -42.77
C GLN A 587 40.10 -28.25 -42.90
N SER A 588 40.82 -28.60 -41.85
CA SER A 588 42.24 -28.91 -41.86
C SER A 588 42.47 -30.42 -41.59
#